data_d9df0d163860e3ae25140fb3d775217c
#
_entry.id   d9df0d163860e3ae25140fb3d775217c
#
_cell.length_a   1.000
_cell.length_b   1.000
_cell.length_c   1.000
_cell.angle_alpha   90.00
_cell.angle_beta   90.00
_cell.angle_gamma   90.00
#
_symmetry.space_group_name_H-M   'P 1'
#
loop_
_entity.id
_entity.type
_entity.pdbx_description
1 polymer ?
#
loop_
_entity_poly.entity_id
_entity_poly.type
_entity_poly.pdbx_seq_one_letter_code
_entity_poly.pdbx_strand_id
1 'polypeptide(L)'
;MVQPVGEVPERLSRDMACTPADLKRWLGELCGCDPGMTASERASGAQPGSVGAATIEAEGVNVTLRWRVLEPRRIALLSIAQLELEFSYPPAEAKGARAWIERFDRHTQRGGG
;
A
#
# COMPACT_ATOMS: atom_id res chain seq x y z
N MET A 1 -31.98 2.80 13.92
CA MET A 1 -30.71 3.47 14.19
C MET A 1 -29.98 3.74 12.89
N VAL A 2 -29.63 4.95 12.72
CA VAL A 2 -28.98 5.34 11.49
C VAL A 2 -27.51 5.05 11.56
N GLN A 3 -27.00 4.43 10.53
CA GLN A 3 -25.59 4.16 10.43
C GLN A 3 -24.83 5.46 10.16
N PRO A 4 -23.77 5.73 10.89
CA PRO A 4 -23.00 6.93 10.62
C PRO A 4 -22.41 6.89 9.23
N VAL A 5 -22.78 7.84 8.42
CA VAL A 5 -22.31 7.87 7.04
C VAL A 5 -20.83 8.13 6.98
N GLY A 6 -20.29 8.88 7.93
CA GLY A 6 -18.87 9.20 7.94
C GLY A 6 -17.94 8.04 8.18
N GLU A 7 -18.47 6.85 8.44
CA GLU A 7 -17.62 5.70 8.70
C GLU A 7 -17.27 4.91 7.46
N VAL A 8 -17.73 5.34 6.31
CA VAL A 8 -17.29 4.73 5.07
C VAL A 8 -15.81 5.06 4.88
N PRO A 9 -14.94 4.05 4.71
CA PRO A 9 -13.51 4.31 4.58
C PRO A 9 -13.21 5.15 3.35
N GLU A 10 -12.22 6.02 3.48
CA GLU A 10 -11.67 6.72 2.33
C GLU A 10 -10.70 5.80 1.62
N ARG A 11 -10.56 6.01 0.34
CA ARG A 11 -9.70 5.16 -0.49
C ARG A 11 -8.86 6.01 -1.42
N LEU A 12 -7.62 5.58 -1.58
CA LEU A 12 -6.69 6.15 -2.56
C LEU A 12 -6.11 5.00 -3.36
N SER A 13 -6.09 5.14 -4.67
CA SER A 13 -5.56 4.09 -5.53
C SER A 13 -4.43 4.64 -6.37
N ARG A 14 -3.48 3.77 -6.73
CA ARG A 14 -2.41 4.10 -7.65
C ARG A 14 -1.82 2.85 -8.25
N ASP A 15 -1.22 3.00 -9.41
CA ASP A 15 -0.48 1.93 -10.06
C ASP A 15 0.99 2.15 -9.83
N MET A 16 1.71 1.07 -9.54
CA MET A 16 3.14 1.15 -9.27
C MET A 16 3.87 0.12 -10.12
N ALA A 17 5.05 0.50 -10.58
CA ALA A 17 5.92 -0.40 -11.34
C ALA A 17 6.80 -1.17 -10.38
N CYS A 18 6.23 -2.17 -9.71
CA CYS A 18 6.95 -2.95 -8.72
C CYS A 18 6.31 -4.33 -8.56
N THR A 19 7.00 -5.20 -7.81
CA THR A 19 6.48 -6.52 -7.46
C THR A 19 5.97 -6.49 -6.03
N PRO A 20 5.17 -7.50 -5.63
CA PRO A 20 4.78 -7.63 -4.22
C PRO A 20 5.98 -7.74 -3.29
N ALA A 21 7.06 -8.37 -3.74
CA ALA A 21 8.27 -8.47 -2.93
C ALA A 21 8.89 -7.11 -2.67
N ASP A 22 8.90 -6.24 -3.68
CA ASP A 22 9.38 -4.87 -3.50
C ASP A 22 8.53 -4.13 -2.48
N LEU A 23 7.21 -4.28 -2.58
CA LEU A 23 6.29 -3.62 -1.67
C LEU A 23 6.53 -4.06 -0.23
N LYS A 24 6.69 -5.36 -0.02
CA LYS A 24 6.96 -5.89 1.31
C LYS A 24 8.27 -5.36 1.87
N ARG A 25 9.30 -5.28 1.03
CA ARG A 25 10.59 -4.75 1.47
C ARG A 25 10.45 -3.31 1.93
N TRP A 26 9.75 -2.48 1.16
CA TRP A 26 9.55 -1.08 1.52
C TRP A 26 8.76 -0.93 2.81
N LEU A 27 7.73 -1.75 3.00
CA LEU A 27 6.97 -1.72 4.24
C LEU A 27 7.84 -2.09 5.43
N GLY A 28 8.69 -3.10 5.28
CA GLY A 28 9.63 -3.48 6.32
C GLY A 28 10.62 -2.39 6.64
N GLU A 29 11.11 -1.70 5.62
CA GLU A 29 12.04 -0.58 5.81
C GLU A 29 11.37 0.56 6.57
N LEU A 30 10.14 0.89 6.21
CA LEU A 30 9.39 1.92 6.89
C LEU A 30 9.14 1.56 8.35
N CYS A 31 8.78 0.31 8.64
CA CYS A 31 8.59 -0.14 10.00
C CYS A 31 9.88 -0.06 10.82
N GLY A 32 11.01 -0.36 10.18
CA GLY A 32 12.29 -0.26 10.85
C GLY A 32 12.70 1.17 11.19
N CYS A 33 12.26 2.12 10.36
CA CYS A 33 12.57 3.53 10.59
C CYS A 33 11.62 4.19 11.59
N ASP A 34 10.48 3.57 11.84
CA ASP A 34 9.44 4.15 12.68
C ASP A 34 9.05 3.13 13.75
N PRO A 35 9.64 3.21 14.94
CA PRO A 35 9.42 2.19 15.95
C PRO A 35 7.98 2.07 16.45
N GLY A 36 7.15 3.09 16.22
CA GLY A 36 5.75 3.02 16.57
C GLY A 36 4.87 2.37 15.51
N MET A 37 5.47 1.86 14.44
CA MET A 37 4.73 1.34 13.31
C MET A 37 4.83 -0.18 13.24
N THR A 38 3.71 -0.83 12.99
CA THR A 38 3.69 -2.26 12.77
C THR A 38 2.93 -2.56 11.48
N ALA A 39 3.32 -3.62 10.82
CA ALA A 39 2.68 -4.05 9.58
C ALA A 39 2.43 -5.54 9.63
N SER A 40 1.22 -5.92 9.24
CA SER A 40 0.83 -7.31 9.12
C SER A 40 0.46 -7.57 7.67
N GLU A 41 1.11 -8.54 7.04
CA GLU A 41 0.96 -8.77 5.60
C GLU A 41 0.35 -10.13 5.31
N ARG A 42 -0.43 -10.15 4.26
CA ARG A 42 -0.92 -11.40 3.69
C ARG A 42 -0.75 -11.30 2.18
N ALA A 43 0.15 -12.07 1.64
CA ALA A 43 0.46 -12.03 0.23
C ALA A 43 0.21 -13.38 -0.41
N SER A 44 -0.21 -13.37 -1.66
CA SER A 44 -0.62 -14.60 -2.33
C SER A 44 0.19 -14.89 -3.59
N GLY A 45 1.28 -14.21 -3.84
CA GLY A 45 2.13 -14.53 -4.97
C GLY A 45 2.29 -13.37 -5.93
N ALA A 46 2.96 -13.64 -7.06
CA ALA A 46 3.36 -12.60 -8.00
C ALA A 46 2.74 -12.77 -9.38
N GLN A 47 1.86 -13.74 -9.56
CA GLN A 47 1.23 -13.94 -10.86
C GLN A 47 0.14 -12.92 -11.11
N PRO A 48 -0.09 -12.53 -12.38
CA PRO A 48 -1.17 -11.59 -12.68
C PRO A 48 -2.49 -12.09 -12.12
N GLY A 49 -3.25 -11.17 -11.51
CA GLY A 49 -4.49 -11.50 -10.85
C GLY A 49 -4.36 -11.85 -9.38
N SER A 50 -3.15 -12.11 -8.90
CA SER A 50 -2.93 -12.38 -7.47
C SER A 50 -3.19 -11.13 -6.66
N VAL A 51 -3.74 -11.30 -5.45
CA VAL A 51 -4.06 -10.20 -4.56
C VAL A 51 -3.37 -10.42 -3.22
N GLY A 52 -3.09 -9.33 -2.53
CA GLY A 52 -2.54 -9.38 -1.20
C GLY A 52 -3.03 -8.19 -0.40
N ALA A 53 -2.71 -8.19 0.87
CA ALA A 53 -3.14 -7.11 1.76
C ALA A 53 -2.14 -6.95 2.89
N ALA A 54 -2.08 -5.73 3.42
CA ALA A 54 -1.30 -5.43 4.61
C ALA A 54 -2.08 -4.42 5.43
N THR A 55 -1.97 -4.51 6.74
CA THR A 55 -2.54 -3.54 7.64
C THR A 55 -1.39 -2.84 8.37
N ILE A 56 -1.39 -1.52 8.29
CA ILE A 56 -0.36 -0.70 8.92
C ILE A 56 -0.98 0.00 10.12
N GLU A 57 -0.33 -0.13 11.28
CA GLU A 57 -0.72 0.59 12.47
C GLU A 57 0.45 1.48 12.89
N ALA A 58 0.20 2.79 12.94
CA ALA A 58 1.24 3.76 13.26
C ALA A 58 0.61 4.87 14.09
N GLU A 59 0.97 4.98 15.35
CA GLU A 59 0.57 6.07 16.24
C GLU A 59 -0.92 6.42 16.18
N GLY A 60 -1.78 5.41 16.28
CA GLY A 60 -3.22 5.63 16.26
C GLY A 60 -3.82 5.73 14.89
N VAL A 61 -3.04 5.53 13.85
CA VAL A 61 -3.52 5.53 12.48
C VAL A 61 -3.53 4.11 11.96
N ASN A 62 -4.61 3.72 11.31
CA ASN A 62 -4.74 2.42 10.69
C ASN A 62 -4.94 2.60 9.20
N VAL A 63 -4.04 2.03 8.41
CA VAL A 63 -4.15 2.06 6.96
C VAL A 63 -4.13 0.63 6.46
N THR A 64 -5.11 0.29 5.66
CA THR A 64 -5.15 -1.02 5.00
C THR A 64 -4.68 -0.86 3.58
N LEU A 65 -3.69 -1.63 3.20
CA LEU A 65 -3.20 -1.69 1.83
C LEU A 65 -3.71 -2.95 1.19
N ARG A 66 -4.21 -2.83 -0.02
CA ARG A 66 -4.57 -3.99 -0.83
C ARG A 66 -3.91 -3.83 -2.17
N TRP A 67 -3.43 -4.92 -2.73
CA TRP A 67 -2.81 -4.85 -4.04
C TRP A 67 -3.25 -6.00 -4.90
N ARG A 68 -3.19 -5.75 -6.19
CA ARG A 68 -3.45 -6.76 -7.20
C ARG A 68 -2.33 -6.70 -8.21
N VAL A 69 -1.79 -7.86 -8.54
CA VAL A 69 -0.74 -7.96 -9.54
C VAL A 69 -1.37 -7.84 -10.92
N LEU A 70 -0.89 -6.89 -11.70
CA LEU A 70 -1.37 -6.66 -13.04
C LEU A 70 -0.45 -7.35 -14.05
N GLU A 71 -0.90 -7.41 -15.30
CA GLU A 71 -0.06 -7.88 -16.38
C GLU A 71 1.17 -7.00 -16.49
N PRO A 72 2.36 -7.57 -16.67
CA PRO A 72 3.57 -6.77 -16.82
C PRO A 72 3.46 -5.88 -18.06
N ARG A 73 4.00 -4.69 -17.92
CA ARG A 73 4.08 -3.78 -19.07
C ARG A 73 5.30 -4.16 -19.89
N ARG A 74 5.09 -4.34 -21.16
CA ARG A 74 6.18 -4.72 -22.06
C ARG A 74 6.54 -3.56 -22.96
N ILE A 75 7.82 -3.18 -22.91
CA ILE A 75 8.36 -2.11 -23.74
C ILE A 75 9.61 -2.66 -24.37
N ALA A 76 9.57 -2.83 -25.70
CA ALA A 76 10.67 -3.48 -26.44
C ALA A 76 10.95 -4.85 -25.82
N LEU A 77 12.16 -5.10 -25.35
CA LEU A 77 12.54 -6.36 -24.72
C LEU A 77 12.39 -6.36 -23.21
N LEU A 78 11.89 -5.26 -22.65
CA LEU A 78 11.76 -5.11 -21.21
C LEU A 78 10.37 -5.53 -20.75
N SER A 79 10.33 -6.19 -19.59
CA SER A 79 9.08 -6.52 -18.94
C SER A 79 9.09 -5.85 -17.58
N ILE A 80 8.15 -4.93 -17.36
CA ILE A 80 8.09 -4.13 -16.14
C ILE A 80 6.89 -4.57 -15.33
N ALA A 81 7.15 -5.07 -14.12
CA ALA A 81 6.09 -5.49 -13.22
C ALA A 81 5.15 -4.33 -12.91
N GLN A 82 3.86 -4.61 -12.78
CA GLN A 82 2.85 -3.61 -12.49
C GLN A 82 2.00 -4.08 -11.33
N LEU A 83 1.68 -3.18 -10.44
CA LEU A 83 0.89 -3.46 -9.26
C LEU A 83 -0.15 -2.38 -9.08
N GLU A 84 -1.40 -2.79 -8.90
CA GLU A 84 -2.46 -1.85 -8.53
C GLU A 84 -2.55 -1.84 -7.02
N LEU A 85 -2.42 -0.67 -6.42
CA LEU A 85 -2.38 -0.53 -4.97
C LEU A 85 -3.51 0.37 -4.51
N GLU A 86 -4.22 -0.07 -3.47
CA GLU A 86 -5.29 0.71 -2.88
C GLU A 86 -5.02 0.89 -1.39
N PHE A 87 -5.07 2.13 -0.94
CA PHE A 87 -5.02 2.46 0.48
C PHE A 87 -6.43 2.73 0.96
N SER A 88 -6.75 2.23 2.15
CA SER A 88 -8.06 2.43 2.76
C SER A 88 -7.85 2.80 4.22
N TYR A 89 -8.58 3.79 4.70
CA TYR A 89 -8.43 4.25 6.08
C TYR A 89 -9.73 4.89 6.58
N PRO A 90 -9.97 4.90 7.91
CA PRO A 90 -11.16 5.56 8.45
C PRO A 90 -11.11 7.07 8.22
N PRO A 91 -12.24 7.71 7.91
CA PRO A 91 -12.26 9.16 7.69
C PRO A 91 -11.76 9.95 8.89
N ALA A 92 -11.99 9.46 10.10
CA ALA A 92 -11.52 10.16 11.31
C ALA A 92 -10.01 10.20 11.40
N GLU A 93 -9.31 9.30 10.68
CA GLU A 93 -7.85 9.23 10.69
C GLU A 93 -7.24 9.72 9.39
N ALA A 94 -8.03 10.37 8.55
CA ALA A 94 -7.59 10.74 7.21
C ALA A 94 -6.31 11.57 7.21
N LYS A 95 -6.19 12.52 8.13
CA LYS A 95 -5.02 13.39 8.18
C LYS A 95 -3.74 12.61 8.41
N GLY A 96 -3.77 11.74 9.42
CA GLY A 96 -2.62 10.90 9.73
C GLY A 96 -2.34 9.87 8.66
N ALA A 97 -3.40 9.29 8.09
CA ALA A 97 -3.26 8.30 7.04
C ALA A 97 -2.62 8.91 5.80
N ARG A 98 -3.06 10.11 5.42
CA ARG A 98 -2.47 10.78 4.24
C ARG A 98 -1.02 11.15 4.47
N ALA A 99 -0.67 11.55 5.69
CA ALA A 99 0.72 11.83 6.02
C ALA A 99 1.57 10.58 5.89
N TRP A 100 1.07 9.44 6.35
CA TRP A 100 1.77 8.19 6.21
C TRP A 100 1.92 7.81 4.73
N ILE A 101 0.87 7.99 3.94
CA ILE A 101 0.90 7.67 2.52
C ILE A 101 1.94 8.54 1.81
N GLU A 102 2.07 9.81 2.18
CA GLU A 102 3.11 10.67 1.62
C GLU A 102 4.51 10.15 1.94
N ARG A 103 4.72 9.67 3.16
CA ARG A 103 5.99 9.06 3.53
C ARG A 103 6.26 7.81 2.72
N PHE A 104 5.23 6.99 2.53
CA PHE A 104 5.34 5.81 1.71
C PHE A 104 5.73 6.18 0.27
N ASP A 105 5.07 7.18 -0.29
CA ASP A 105 5.37 7.61 -1.66
C ASP A 105 6.80 8.07 -1.81
N ARG A 106 7.27 8.89 -0.88
CA ARG A 106 8.65 9.37 -0.92
C ARG A 106 9.64 8.24 -0.81
N HIS A 107 9.35 7.29 0.05
CA HIS A 107 10.25 6.17 0.26
C HIS A 107 10.33 5.29 -0.99
N THR A 108 9.18 4.99 -1.59
CA THR A 108 9.15 4.10 -2.75
C THR A 108 9.69 4.78 -4.00
N GLN A 109 9.52 6.08 -4.14
CA GLN A 109 10.09 6.81 -5.28
C GLN A 109 11.60 6.78 -5.25
N ARG A 110 12.19 6.87 -4.06
CA ARG A 110 13.64 6.77 -3.92
C ARG A 110 14.13 5.38 -4.26
N GLY A 111 13.31 4.37 -4.02
CA GLY A 111 13.65 3.01 -4.35
C GLY A 111 13.52 2.65 -5.81
N GLY A 112 13.21 3.63 -6.66
CA GLY A 112 13.10 3.39 -8.08
C GLY A 112 11.73 2.91 -8.51
N GLY A 113 10.75 3.08 -7.66
CA GLY A 113 9.39 2.67 -7.95
C GLY A 113 8.67 3.63 -8.87
#